data_3465563e079d8c8052fb422c9642b667
#
_entry.id   3465563e079d8c8052fb422c9642b667
#
_cell.length_a   1.000
_cell.length_b   1.000
_cell.length_c   1.000
_cell.angle_alpha   90.00
_cell.angle_beta   90.00
_cell.angle_gamma   90.00
#
_symmetry.space_group_name_H-M   'P 1'
#
loop_
_entity.id
_entity.type
_entity.pdbx_description
1 polymer ?
#
loop_
_entity_poly.entity_id
_entity_poly.type
_entity_poly.pdbx_seq_one_letter_code
_entity_poly.pdbx_strand_id
1 'polypeptide(L)'
;MIIADWDPIAFTLGDLTIRWYGIMVSLAVLTIFVVLWRESRRLGISEELLFNLFLWGMIGGLVMSRVVHVVDRMVLNPGQPINWLGFDGLGLYGAILGVPLAVYIYTRVVGIPWSSMARVGDAVAVGAPLGQAIGRVGCFLNGCCHGGVTDVPWAVIYEHPQSFAEYPGMPVHPSQLYLVVWNLVVFVVVFLMRKRAKPDGASFLVYLILYAMGDFAVRFFRTNATYALGLQQSQLIGLGIIAVCAPILVVKWRRFREESRAVEAPVEL
;
A
#
# COMPACT_ATOMS: atom_id res chain seq x y z
N MET A 1 -22.16 -18.51 -2.73
CA MET A 1 -20.86 -18.58 -3.41
C MET A 1 -20.93 -17.76 -4.68
N ILE A 2 -19.84 -17.09 -5.06
CA ILE A 2 -19.74 -16.25 -6.26
C ILE A 2 -18.87 -17.02 -7.27
N ILE A 3 -19.38 -17.25 -8.48
CA ILE A 3 -18.58 -17.84 -9.56
C ILE A 3 -17.89 -16.72 -10.34
N ALA A 4 -16.58 -16.75 -10.41
CA ALA A 4 -15.73 -15.79 -11.08
C ALA A 4 -15.22 -16.39 -12.40
N ASP A 5 -16.05 -16.31 -13.43
CA ASP A 5 -15.76 -16.83 -14.78
C ASP A 5 -15.49 -15.70 -15.82
N TRP A 6 -15.16 -14.51 -15.34
CA TRP A 6 -14.77 -13.41 -16.24
C TRP A 6 -13.33 -13.58 -16.72
N ASP A 7 -13.07 -13.15 -17.94
CA ASP A 7 -11.72 -13.10 -18.50
C ASP A 7 -10.88 -12.03 -17.75
N PRO A 8 -9.76 -12.41 -17.11
CA PRO A 8 -8.86 -11.44 -16.49
C PRO A 8 -8.11 -10.57 -17.50
N ILE A 9 -8.14 -10.93 -18.80
CA ILE A 9 -7.59 -10.15 -19.90
C ILE A 9 -8.63 -9.12 -20.33
N ALA A 10 -8.28 -7.82 -20.28
CA ALA A 10 -9.16 -6.76 -20.75
C ALA A 10 -9.19 -6.68 -22.27
N PHE A 11 -8.03 -6.74 -22.90
CA PHE A 11 -7.87 -6.78 -24.36
C PHE A 11 -6.43 -7.12 -24.74
N THR A 12 -6.21 -7.48 -26.02
CA THR A 12 -4.90 -7.76 -26.60
C THR A 12 -4.62 -6.80 -27.76
N LEU A 13 -3.39 -6.30 -27.85
CA LEU A 13 -2.90 -5.45 -28.93
C LEU A 13 -1.66 -6.14 -29.54
N GLY A 14 -1.86 -6.91 -30.58
CA GLY A 14 -0.82 -7.81 -31.14
C GLY A 14 -0.34 -8.77 -30.03
N ASP A 15 0.95 -8.79 -29.77
CA ASP A 15 1.55 -9.66 -28.74
C ASP A 15 1.40 -9.12 -27.31
N LEU A 16 0.91 -7.89 -27.14
CA LEU A 16 0.75 -7.25 -25.84
C LEU A 16 -0.61 -7.59 -25.24
N THR A 17 -0.61 -8.33 -24.15
CA THR A 17 -1.81 -8.67 -23.37
C THR A 17 -2.02 -7.70 -22.22
N ILE A 18 -3.11 -6.95 -22.24
CA ILE A 18 -3.50 -6.01 -21.19
C ILE A 18 -4.52 -6.68 -20.26
N ARG A 19 -4.16 -6.84 -19.01
CA ARG A 19 -5.02 -7.42 -17.97
C ARG A 19 -5.76 -6.34 -17.19
N TRP A 20 -6.96 -6.65 -16.67
CA TRP A 20 -7.69 -5.76 -15.77
C TRP A 20 -6.85 -5.33 -14.56
N TYR A 21 -5.98 -6.20 -14.07
CA TYR A 21 -5.04 -5.88 -13.00
C TYR A 21 -4.16 -4.66 -13.33
N GLY A 22 -3.58 -4.63 -14.52
CA GLY A 22 -2.75 -3.50 -14.95
C GLY A 22 -3.54 -2.18 -15.03
N ILE A 23 -4.77 -2.23 -15.57
CA ILE A 23 -5.67 -1.08 -15.62
C ILE A 23 -6.00 -0.57 -14.20
N MET A 24 -6.34 -1.49 -13.29
CA MET A 24 -6.68 -1.13 -11.91
C MET A 24 -5.48 -0.58 -11.14
N VAL A 25 -4.27 -1.11 -11.37
CA VAL A 25 -3.04 -0.54 -10.78
C VAL A 25 -2.78 0.87 -11.33
N SER A 26 -2.94 1.09 -12.62
CA SER A 26 -2.80 2.44 -13.22
C SER A 26 -3.82 3.42 -12.65
N LEU A 27 -5.07 2.98 -12.50
CA LEU A 27 -6.13 3.77 -11.86
C LEU A 27 -5.83 4.05 -10.38
N ALA A 28 -5.27 3.08 -9.66
CA ALA A 28 -4.84 3.26 -8.26
C ALA A 28 -3.76 4.33 -8.15
N VAL A 29 -2.72 4.27 -9.00
CA VAL A 29 -1.64 5.27 -9.05
C VAL A 29 -2.18 6.65 -9.38
N LEU A 30 -3.05 6.76 -10.40
CA LEU A 30 -3.70 8.02 -10.76
C LEU A 30 -4.56 8.57 -9.61
N THR A 31 -5.32 7.72 -8.93
CA THR A 31 -6.14 8.11 -7.77
C THR A 31 -5.28 8.64 -6.64
N ILE A 32 -4.18 7.94 -6.31
CA ILE A 32 -3.22 8.41 -5.30
C ILE A 32 -2.69 9.79 -5.70
N PHE A 33 -2.24 9.96 -6.94
CA PHE A 33 -1.69 11.24 -7.42
C PHE A 33 -2.71 12.39 -7.30
N VAL A 34 -3.94 12.18 -7.78
CA VAL A 34 -5.00 13.21 -7.73
C VAL A 34 -5.35 13.58 -6.28
N VAL A 35 -5.43 12.60 -5.37
CA VAL A 35 -5.70 12.87 -3.96
C VAL A 35 -4.53 13.60 -3.32
N LEU A 36 -3.29 13.18 -3.57
CA LEU A 36 -2.10 13.86 -3.07
C LEU A 36 -2.05 15.32 -3.57
N TRP A 37 -2.33 15.56 -4.84
CA TRP A 37 -2.35 16.90 -5.42
C TRP A 37 -3.41 17.81 -4.75
N ARG A 38 -4.59 17.28 -4.46
CA ARG A 38 -5.62 18.03 -3.72
C ARG A 38 -5.24 18.31 -2.26
N GLU A 39 -4.66 17.31 -1.59
CA GLU A 39 -4.24 17.45 -0.19
C GLU A 39 -2.98 18.32 -0.05
N SER A 40 -2.07 18.32 -1.02
CA SER A 40 -0.88 19.18 -1.00
C SER A 40 -1.27 20.67 -0.99
N ARG A 41 -2.25 21.06 -1.80
CA ARG A 41 -2.79 22.43 -1.80
C ARG A 41 -3.37 22.81 -0.44
N ARG A 42 -4.10 21.89 0.20
CA ARG A 42 -4.65 22.11 1.55
C ARG A 42 -3.58 22.24 2.63
N LEU A 43 -2.48 21.52 2.50
CA LEU A 43 -1.37 21.47 3.46
C LEU A 43 -0.27 22.51 3.16
N GLY A 44 -0.42 23.32 2.12
CA GLY A 44 0.57 24.30 1.70
C GLY A 44 1.88 23.70 1.19
N ILE A 45 1.80 22.49 0.60
CA ILE A 45 2.93 21.83 -0.06
C ILE A 45 2.97 22.29 -1.51
N SER A 46 4.13 22.74 -2.02
CA SER A 46 4.27 23.15 -3.41
C SER A 46 4.00 22.02 -4.38
N GLU A 47 3.33 22.32 -5.49
CA GLU A 47 3.00 21.34 -6.54
C GLU A 47 4.28 20.75 -7.16
N GLU A 48 5.32 21.54 -7.30
CA GLU A 48 6.62 21.10 -7.80
C GLU A 48 7.25 20.05 -6.89
N LEU A 49 7.28 20.32 -5.57
CA LEU A 49 7.78 19.35 -4.60
C LEU A 49 6.99 18.05 -4.65
N LEU A 50 5.66 18.14 -4.68
CA LEU A 50 4.80 16.97 -4.75
C LEU A 50 5.07 16.14 -6.01
N PHE A 51 5.14 16.81 -7.18
CA PHE A 51 5.39 16.14 -8.46
C PHE A 51 6.75 15.43 -8.45
N ASN A 52 7.79 16.10 -7.95
CA ASN A 52 9.13 15.53 -7.85
C ASN A 52 9.18 14.34 -6.89
N LEU A 53 8.55 14.43 -5.70
CA LEU A 53 8.47 13.32 -4.76
C LEU A 53 7.73 12.11 -5.35
N PHE A 54 6.64 12.37 -6.07
CA PHE A 54 5.88 11.32 -6.74
C PHE A 54 6.69 10.66 -7.87
N LEU A 55 7.33 11.48 -8.72
CA LEU A 55 8.16 11.00 -9.83
C LEU A 55 9.34 10.16 -9.32
N TRP A 56 10.10 10.69 -8.37
CA TRP A 56 11.25 9.97 -7.81
C TRP A 56 10.83 8.73 -7.03
N GLY A 57 9.70 8.80 -6.31
CA GLY A 57 9.11 7.63 -5.67
C GLY A 57 8.73 6.54 -6.67
N MET A 58 8.09 6.90 -7.80
CA MET A 58 7.77 5.93 -8.86
C MET A 58 9.02 5.30 -9.48
N ILE A 59 10.01 6.12 -9.84
CA ILE A 59 11.27 5.63 -10.41
C ILE A 59 11.96 4.68 -9.42
N GLY A 60 12.11 5.09 -8.16
CA GLY A 60 12.75 4.26 -7.13
C GLY A 60 11.98 2.97 -6.86
N GLY A 61 10.66 3.04 -6.84
CA GLY A 61 9.80 1.86 -6.69
C GLY A 61 9.97 0.86 -7.83
N LEU A 62 9.95 1.32 -9.08
CA LEU A 62 10.15 0.48 -10.26
C LEU A 62 11.55 -0.14 -10.31
N VAL A 63 12.59 0.67 -10.10
CA VAL A 63 13.99 0.21 -10.14
C VAL A 63 14.24 -0.84 -9.06
N MET A 64 13.88 -0.55 -7.80
CA MET A 64 14.09 -1.50 -6.70
C MET A 64 13.22 -2.74 -6.83
N SER A 65 12.00 -2.60 -7.35
CA SER A 65 11.13 -3.76 -7.65
C SER A 65 11.79 -4.72 -8.64
N ARG A 66 12.48 -4.17 -9.65
CA ARG A 66 13.24 -4.97 -10.61
C ARG A 66 14.50 -5.58 -9.99
N VAL A 67 15.26 -4.79 -9.23
CA VAL A 67 16.46 -5.28 -8.52
C VAL A 67 16.10 -6.47 -7.63
N VAL A 68 15.09 -6.34 -6.79
CA VAL A 68 14.66 -7.43 -5.88
C VAL A 68 14.20 -8.65 -6.67
N HIS A 69 13.43 -8.48 -7.74
CA HIS A 69 13.00 -9.60 -8.58
C HIS A 69 14.19 -10.35 -9.22
N VAL A 70 15.19 -9.62 -9.71
CA VAL A 70 16.40 -10.21 -10.30
C VAL A 70 17.23 -10.95 -9.25
N VAL A 71 17.39 -10.36 -8.05
CA VAL A 71 18.10 -11.02 -6.93
C VAL A 71 17.37 -12.29 -6.49
N ASP A 72 16.04 -12.26 -6.34
CA ASP A 72 15.24 -13.43 -6.00
C ASP A 72 15.43 -14.56 -7.04
N ARG A 73 15.43 -14.20 -8.34
CA ARG A 73 15.67 -15.18 -9.40
C ARG A 73 17.08 -15.78 -9.34
N MET A 74 18.10 -14.98 -9.07
CA MET A 74 19.47 -15.46 -8.91
C MET A 74 19.61 -16.46 -7.77
N VAL A 75 18.92 -16.21 -6.66
CA VAL A 75 18.99 -17.04 -5.45
C VAL A 75 18.15 -18.30 -5.61
N LEU A 76 16.94 -18.18 -6.17
CA LEU A 76 16.00 -19.30 -6.24
C LEU A 76 16.22 -20.21 -7.46
N ASN A 77 16.78 -19.68 -8.56
CA ASN A 77 17.01 -20.41 -9.80
C ASN A 77 18.43 -20.18 -10.34
N PRO A 78 19.48 -20.64 -9.64
CA PRO A 78 20.85 -20.43 -10.05
C PRO A 78 21.12 -21.11 -11.41
N GLY A 79 21.71 -20.36 -12.34
CA GLY A 79 22.08 -20.87 -13.66
C GLY A 79 21.06 -20.64 -14.78
N GLN A 80 19.89 -20.07 -14.51
CA GLN A 80 18.98 -19.67 -15.58
C GLN A 80 19.34 -18.29 -16.16
N PRO A 81 19.15 -18.06 -17.48
CA PRO A 81 19.41 -16.76 -18.07
C PRO A 81 18.49 -15.68 -17.48
N ILE A 82 19.11 -14.57 -17.07
CA ILE A 82 18.42 -13.45 -16.42
C ILE A 82 18.21 -12.33 -17.43
N ASN A 83 16.95 -11.99 -17.68
CA ASN A 83 16.62 -10.79 -18.42
C ASN A 83 16.65 -9.58 -17.51
N TRP A 84 17.71 -8.78 -17.53
CA TRP A 84 17.89 -7.61 -16.65
C TRP A 84 16.88 -6.48 -16.93
N LEU A 85 16.46 -6.31 -18.18
CA LEU A 85 15.60 -5.21 -18.64
C LEU A 85 14.16 -5.66 -18.95
N GLY A 86 13.83 -6.94 -18.78
CA GLY A 86 12.49 -7.46 -19.05
C GLY A 86 11.47 -7.03 -17.98
N PHE A 87 10.21 -6.97 -18.35
CA PHE A 87 9.09 -6.69 -17.44
C PHE A 87 8.44 -7.97 -16.91
N ASP A 88 9.13 -9.11 -16.98
CA ASP A 88 8.62 -10.44 -16.66
C ASP A 88 8.35 -10.69 -15.18
N GLY A 89 8.38 -9.65 -14.36
CA GLY A 89 8.06 -9.68 -12.94
C GLY A 89 8.63 -8.49 -12.19
N LEU A 90 7.88 -8.05 -11.20
CA LEU A 90 8.24 -6.97 -10.30
C LEU A 90 8.11 -7.44 -8.84
N GLY A 91 9.18 -7.34 -8.06
CA GLY A 91 9.19 -7.70 -6.65
C GLY A 91 8.47 -6.64 -5.81
N LEU A 92 7.35 -6.98 -5.21
CA LEU A 92 6.59 -6.05 -4.36
C LEU A 92 7.43 -5.44 -3.24
N TYR A 93 8.29 -6.23 -2.62
CA TYR A 93 9.20 -5.74 -1.56
C TYR A 93 10.19 -4.69 -2.06
N GLY A 94 10.62 -4.81 -3.33
CA GLY A 94 11.45 -3.79 -3.96
C GLY A 94 10.74 -2.45 -4.08
N ALA A 95 9.47 -2.44 -4.47
CA ALA A 95 8.69 -1.21 -4.52
C ALA A 95 8.50 -0.59 -3.12
N ILE A 96 8.20 -1.41 -2.10
CA ILE A 96 8.03 -0.95 -0.71
C ILE A 96 9.31 -0.29 -0.16
N LEU A 97 10.47 -0.81 -0.50
CA LEU A 97 11.77 -0.25 -0.08
C LEU A 97 12.22 0.90 -0.99
N GLY A 98 12.00 0.77 -2.29
CA GLY A 98 12.49 1.71 -3.30
C GLY A 98 11.81 3.08 -3.24
N VAL A 99 10.50 3.13 -3.01
CA VAL A 99 9.77 4.40 -2.90
C VAL A 99 10.32 5.27 -1.76
N PRO A 100 10.34 4.82 -0.48
CA PRO A 100 10.84 5.65 0.61
C PRO A 100 12.34 5.96 0.48
N LEU A 101 13.14 5.04 -0.05
CA LEU A 101 14.57 5.27 -0.27
C LEU A 101 14.80 6.38 -1.30
N ALA A 102 14.12 6.34 -2.43
CA ALA A 102 14.26 7.36 -3.47
C ALA A 102 13.77 8.73 -2.99
N VAL A 103 12.64 8.77 -2.27
CA VAL A 103 12.13 9.99 -1.64
C VAL A 103 13.14 10.52 -0.62
N TYR A 104 13.73 9.66 0.21
CA TYR A 104 14.76 10.06 1.16
C TYR A 104 16.00 10.64 0.48
N ILE A 105 16.53 9.96 -0.54
CA ILE A 105 17.68 10.43 -1.32
C ILE A 105 17.37 11.79 -1.95
N TYR A 106 16.22 11.92 -2.61
CA TYR A 106 15.79 13.17 -3.24
C TYR A 106 15.73 14.33 -2.23
N THR A 107 15.09 14.11 -1.08
CA THR A 107 14.97 15.15 -0.05
C THR A 107 16.31 15.58 0.52
N ARG A 108 17.27 14.63 0.64
CA ARG A 108 18.65 14.92 1.10
C ARG A 108 19.44 15.73 0.07
N VAL A 109 19.32 15.36 -1.22
CA VAL A 109 20.04 16.04 -2.32
C VAL A 109 19.53 17.48 -2.51
N VAL A 110 18.23 17.69 -2.42
CA VAL A 110 17.59 19.02 -2.60
C VAL A 110 17.64 19.86 -1.32
N GLY A 111 18.04 19.28 -0.18
CA GLY A 111 18.12 20.00 1.11
C GLY A 111 16.78 20.24 1.78
N ILE A 112 15.75 19.42 1.48
CA ILE A 112 14.43 19.54 2.12
C ILE A 112 14.51 18.97 3.54
N PRO A 113 14.12 19.74 4.59
CA PRO A 113 14.16 19.26 5.96
C PRO A 113 13.18 18.11 6.15
N TRP A 114 13.63 17.04 6.82
CA TRP A 114 12.82 15.85 7.04
C TRP A 114 11.52 16.13 7.83
N SER A 115 11.53 17.16 8.66
CA SER A 115 10.33 17.61 9.38
C SER A 115 9.17 17.99 8.44
N SER A 116 9.48 18.51 7.25
CA SER A 116 8.46 18.85 6.22
C SER A 116 7.78 17.60 5.66
N MET A 117 8.43 16.43 5.73
CA MET A 117 7.88 15.16 5.24
C MET A 117 6.70 14.65 6.06
N ALA A 118 6.56 15.12 7.30
CA ALA A 118 5.38 14.78 8.13
C ALA A 118 4.07 15.20 7.45
N ARG A 119 4.02 16.41 6.86
CA ARG A 119 2.85 16.90 6.10
C ARG A 119 2.64 16.15 4.79
N VAL A 120 3.73 15.81 4.10
CA VAL A 120 3.66 14.96 2.90
C VAL A 120 3.08 13.58 3.26
N GLY A 121 3.54 12.99 4.36
CA GLY A 121 2.99 11.74 4.89
C GLY A 121 1.49 11.85 5.17
N ASP A 122 1.01 12.95 5.76
CA ASP A 122 -0.41 13.17 5.99
C ASP A 122 -1.22 13.27 4.68
N ALA A 123 -0.65 13.82 3.61
CA ALA A 123 -1.28 13.79 2.29
C ALA A 123 -1.35 12.37 1.71
N VAL A 124 -0.24 11.61 1.82
CA VAL A 124 -0.18 10.20 1.39
C VAL A 124 -1.20 9.35 2.14
N ALA A 125 -1.38 9.58 3.43
CA ALA A 125 -2.32 8.82 4.26
C ALA A 125 -3.76 8.87 3.77
N VAL A 126 -4.16 9.93 3.07
CA VAL A 126 -5.51 10.04 2.49
C VAL A 126 -5.60 9.29 1.16
N GLY A 127 -4.56 9.36 0.32
CA GLY A 127 -4.57 8.75 -1.02
C GLY A 127 -4.27 7.26 -1.03
N ALA A 128 -3.34 6.82 -0.18
CA ALA A 128 -2.84 5.45 -0.18
C ALA A 128 -3.93 4.39 0.05
N PRO A 129 -4.82 4.49 1.04
CA PRO A 129 -5.85 3.47 1.25
C PRO A 129 -6.84 3.37 0.10
N LEU A 130 -7.17 4.46 -0.59
CA LEU A 130 -7.99 4.41 -1.81
C LEU A 130 -7.28 3.67 -2.95
N GLY A 131 -6.02 4.01 -3.21
CA GLY A 131 -5.24 3.32 -4.22
C GLY A 131 -5.07 1.83 -3.90
N GLN A 132 -4.86 1.49 -2.63
CA GLN A 132 -4.79 0.09 -2.18
C GLN A 132 -6.12 -0.64 -2.38
N ALA A 133 -7.26 -0.02 -2.08
CA ALA A 133 -8.57 -0.62 -2.34
C ALA A 133 -8.76 -0.91 -3.83
N ILE A 134 -8.47 0.05 -4.71
CA ILE A 134 -8.55 -0.11 -6.17
C ILE A 134 -7.60 -1.22 -6.64
N GLY A 135 -6.35 -1.24 -6.17
CA GLY A 135 -5.38 -2.30 -6.50
C GLY A 135 -5.86 -3.70 -6.06
N ARG A 136 -6.54 -3.81 -4.91
CA ARG A 136 -7.12 -5.08 -4.45
C ARG A 136 -8.32 -5.54 -5.29
N VAL A 137 -9.10 -4.62 -5.85
CA VAL A 137 -10.09 -4.97 -6.88
C VAL A 137 -9.39 -5.55 -8.10
N GLY A 138 -8.25 -4.99 -8.51
CA GLY A 138 -7.42 -5.56 -9.59
C GLY A 138 -6.95 -6.99 -9.28
N CYS A 139 -6.49 -7.26 -8.05
CA CYS A 139 -6.13 -8.62 -7.62
C CYS A 139 -7.34 -9.58 -7.68
N PHE A 140 -8.52 -9.09 -7.29
CA PHE A 140 -9.75 -9.87 -7.34
C PHE A 140 -10.14 -10.24 -8.78
N LEU A 141 -10.11 -9.28 -9.70
CA LEU A 141 -10.37 -9.51 -11.13
C LEU A 141 -9.35 -10.45 -11.78
N ASN A 142 -8.10 -10.45 -11.30
CA ASN A 142 -7.03 -11.31 -11.81
C ASN A 142 -7.03 -12.72 -11.19
N GLY A 143 -7.80 -12.94 -10.11
CA GLY A 143 -7.85 -14.20 -9.39
C GLY A 143 -6.68 -14.44 -8.42
N CYS A 144 -5.72 -13.53 -8.34
CA CYS A 144 -4.53 -13.71 -7.49
C CYS A 144 -4.74 -13.22 -6.04
N CYS A 145 -3.91 -13.71 -5.12
CA CYS A 145 -3.90 -13.23 -3.73
C CYS A 145 -5.19 -13.52 -2.93
N HIS A 146 -5.98 -14.48 -3.32
CA HIS A 146 -7.12 -14.97 -2.53
C HIS A 146 -6.65 -15.71 -1.25
N GLY A 147 -7.58 -16.08 -0.40
CA GLY A 147 -7.30 -16.89 0.79
C GLY A 147 -7.35 -18.41 0.51
N GLY A 148 -7.29 -19.20 1.57
CA GLY A 148 -7.41 -20.65 1.50
C GLY A 148 -8.81 -21.13 1.08
N VAL A 149 -8.91 -22.42 0.82
CA VAL A 149 -10.17 -23.09 0.50
C VAL A 149 -11.12 -22.97 1.69
N THR A 150 -12.40 -22.72 1.43
CA THR A 150 -13.41 -22.47 2.46
C THR A 150 -14.81 -22.82 1.97
N ASP A 151 -15.72 -23.05 2.89
CA ASP A 151 -17.15 -23.31 2.67
C ASP A 151 -18.07 -22.14 3.03
N VAL A 152 -17.51 -20.97 3.33
CA VAL A 152 -18.32 -19.79 3.69
C VAL A 152 -19.29 -19.39 2.55
N PRO A 153 -20.49 -18.87 2.86
CA PRO A 153 -21.50 -18.55 1.83
C PRO A 153 -21.06 -17.55 0.77
N TRP A 154 -20.10 -16.69 1.09
CA TRP A 154 -19.55 -15.67 0.19
C TRP A 154 -18.20 -16.06 -0.42
N ALA A 155 -17.82 -17.36 -0.38
CA ALA A 155 -16.65 -17.86 -1.07
C ALA A 155 -16.72 -17.57 -2.57
N VAL A 156 -15.56 -17.42 -3.20
CA VAL A 156 -15.43 -17.18 -4.64
C VAL A 156 -14.75 -18.39 -5.27
N ILE A 157 -15.27 -18.80 -6.42
CA ILE A 157 -14.74 -19.89 -7.25
C ILE A 157 -14.20 -19.27 -8.54
N TYR A 158 -12.92 -19.41 -8.81
CA TYR A 158 -12.29 -18.95 -10.04
C TYR A 158 -12.25 -20.08 -11.04
N GLU A 159 -13.00 -19.96 -12.14
CA GLU A 159 -13.12 -21.00 -13.17
C GLU A 159 -12.38 -20.66 -14.46
N HIS A 160 -12.19 -19.36 -14.76
CA HIS A 160 -11.59 -18.95 -16.01
C HIS A 160 -10.12 -19.44 -16.13
N PRO A 161 -9.71 -20.08 -17.25
CA PRO A 161 -8.38 -20.67 -17.44
C PRO A 161 -7.21 -19.65 -17.36
N GLN A 162 -7.46 -18.39 -17.65
CA GLN A 162 -6.47 -17.31 -17.59
C GLN A 162 -6.39 -16.66 -16.20
N SER A 163 -7.18 -17.13 -15.22
CA SER A 163 -7.10 -16.69 -13.82
C SER A 163 -5.77 -17.13 -13.21
N PHE A 164 -5.23 -16.29 -12.32
CA PHE A 164 -4.05 -16.65 -11.50
C PHE A 164 -4.44 -17.21 -10.13
N ALA A 165 -5.57 -17.89 -10.06
CA ALA A 165 -6.00 -18.55 -8.84
C ALA A 165 -5.10 -19.76 -8.51
N GLU A 166 -4.70 -19.85 -7.25
CA GLU A 166 -3.91 -20.98 -6.74
C GLU A 166 -4.75 -22.28 -6.67
N TYR A 167 -6.07 -22.14 -6.47
CA TYR A 167 -7.03 -23.25 -6.36
C TYR A 167 -8.18 -23.07 -7.37
N PRO A 168 -7.93 -23.30 -8.69
CA PRO A 168 -8.98 -23.17 -9.72
C PRO A 168 -10.14 -24.13 -9.46
N GLY A 169 -11.38 -23.67 -9.65
CA GLY A 169 -12.58 -24.48 -9.44
C GLY A 169 -12.94 -24.78 -7.99
N MET A 170 -12.12 -24.33 -7.01
CA MET A 170 -12.41 -24.53 -5.59
C MET A 170 -12.90 -23.21 -4.95
N PRO A 171 -13.83 -23.30 -3.96
CA PRO A 171 -14.29 -22.11 -3.24
C PRO A 171 -13.18 -21.64 -2.29
N VAL A 172 -12.83 -20.34 -2.39
CA VAL A 172 -11.75 -19.72 -1.62
C VAL A 172 -12.22 -18.43 -0.91
N HIS A 173 -11.58 -18.07 0.18
CA HIS A 173 -11.80 -16.80 0.84
C HIS A 173 -11.45 -15.63 -0.09
N PRO A 174 -12.37 -14.67 -0.37
CA PRO A 174 -12.08 -13.47 -1.14
C PRO A 174 -11.30 -12.44 -0.29
N SER A 175 -10.11 -12.81 0.15
CA SER A 175 -9.28 -11.97 1.02
C SER A 175 -8.92 -10.62 0.40
N GLN A 176 -8.97 -10.53 -0.94
CA GLN A 176 -8.83 -9.26 -1.65
C GLN A 176 -9.98 -8.29 -1.30
N LEU A 177 -11.24 -8.80 -1.29
CA LEU A 177 -12.41 -7.99 -0.95
C LEU A 177 -12.42 -7.59 0.54
N TYR A 178 -11.92 -8.46 1.43
CA TYR A 178 -11.75 -8.10 2.84
C TYR A 178 -10.81 -6.90 2.99
N LEU A 179 -9.71 -6.89 2.22
CA LEU A 179 -8.77 -5.76 2.21
C LEU A 179 -9.37 -4.53 1.50
N VAL A 180 -10.23 -4.69 0.48
CA VAL A 180 -10.95 -3.55 -0.12
C VAL A 180 -11.78 -2.85 0.94
N VAL A 181 -12.64 -3.59 1.65
CA VAL A 181 -13.52 -3.04 2.69
C VAL A 181 -12.68 -2.39 3.80
N TRP A 182 -11.63 -3.06 4.27
CA TRP A 182 -10.77 -2.51 5.31
C TRP A 182 -10.07 -1.22 4.87
N ASN A 183 -9.50 -1.18 3.66
CA ASN A 183 -8.86 0.03 3.14
C ASN A 183 -9.84 1.20 2.97
N LEU A 184 -11.10 0.92 2.61
CA LEU A 184 -12.14 1.95 2.59
C LEU A 184 -12.46 2.47 3.99
N VAL A 185 -12.50 1.60 5.02
CA VAL A 185 -12.64 2.02 6.42
C VAL A 185 -11.46 2.90 6.84
N VAL A 186 -10.23 2.48 6.53
CA VAL A 186 -9.02 3.27 6.82
C VAL A 186 -9.07 4.64 6.12
N PHE A 187 -9.48 4.65 4.84
CA PHE A 187 -9.69 5.90 4.11
C PHE A 187 -10.67 6.84 4.83
N VAL A 188 -11.84 6.33 5.22
CA VAL A 188 -12.85 7.15 5.92
C VAL A 188 -12.28 7.72 7.22
N VAL A 189 -11.61 6.90 8.03
CA VAL A 189 -11.01 7.36 9.29
C VAL A 189 -10.02 8.49 9.05
N VAL A 190 -9.06 8.30 8.15
CA VAL A 190 -8.02 9.31 7.86
C VAL A 190 -8.62 10.55 7.20
N PHE A 191 -9.59 10.37 6.30
CA PHE A 191 -10.30 11.47 5.65
C PHE A 191 -11.05 12.36 6.63
N LEU A 192 -11.70 11.78 7.63
CA LEU A 192 -12.37 12.52 8.70
C LEU A 192 -11.37 13.23 9.63
N MET A 193 -10.20 12.62 9.87
CA MET A 193 -9.14 13.20 10.70
C MET A 193 -8.43 14.40 10.00
N ARG A 194 -8.40 14.46 8.68
CA ARG A 194 -7.59 15.43 7.92
C ARG A 194 -7.85 16.90 8.24
N LYS A 195 -9.08 17.25 8.65
CA LYS A 195 -9.50 18.62 8.97
C LYS A 195 -9.40 18.96 10.47
N ARG A 196 -9.09 18.00 11.33
CA ARG A 196 -9.01 18.20 12.78
C ARG A 196 -7.63 18.72 13.16
N ALA A 197 -7.58 19.55 14.21
CA ALA A 197 -6.31 19.93 14.82
C ALA A 197 -5.57 18.69 15.34
N LYS A 198 -4.35 18.50 14.88
CA LYS A 198 -3.51 17.34 15.18
C LYS A 198 -2.05 17.63 14.85
N PRO A 199 -1.10 16.91 15.45
CA PRO A 199 0.31 17.07 15.08
C PRO A 199 0.57 16.60 13.64
N ASP A 200 1.49 17.27 12.95
CA ASP A 200 1.93 16.89 11.61
C ASP A 200 2.44 15.44 11.58
N GLY A 201 2.00 14.66 10.59
CA GLY A 201 2.33 13.24 10.45
C GLY A 201 1.42 12.29 11.24
N ALA A 202 0.47 12.80 12.04
CA ALA A 202 -0.43 11.95 12.83
C ALA A 202 -1.35 11.09 11.95
N SER A 203 -1.88 11.64 10.84
CA SER A 203 -2.70 10.86 9.91
C SER A 203 -1.91 9.73 9.26
N PHE A 204 -0.63 9.97 8.94
CA PHE A 204 0.23 8.95 8.36
C PHE A 204 0.51 7.81 9.34
N LEU A 205 0.79 8.12 10.60
CA LEU A 205 0.98 7.10 11.62
C LEU A 205 -0.30 6.29 11.87
N VAL A 206 -1.46 6.94 11.93
CA VAL A 206 -2.76 6.26 12.05
C VAL A 206 -3.02 5.36 10.84
N TYR A 207 -2.77 5.84 9.62
CA TYR A 207 -2.88 5.03 8.41
C TYR A 207 -2.01 3.77 8.49
N LEU A 208 -0.72 3.90 8.84
CA LEU A 208 0.19 2.76 8.93
C LEU A 208 -0.26 1.73 9.97
N ILE A 209 -0.70 2.20 11.15
CA ILE A 209 -1.20 1.32 12.23
C ILE A 209 -2.45 0.57 11.77
N LEU A 210 -3.46 1.28 11.25
CA LEU A 210 -4.72 0.67 10.80
C LEU A 210 -4.51 -0.28 9.63
N TYR A 211 -3.67 0.10 8.66
CA TYR A 211 -3.32 -0.78 7.54
C TYR A 211 -2.66 -2.08 8.04
N ALA A 212 -1.67 -1.96 8.92
CA ALA A 212 -0.98 -3.11 9.49
C ALA A 212 -1.93 -4.02 10.29
N MET A 213 -2.88 -3.46 11.05
CA MET A 213 -3.90 -4.24 11.76
C MET A 213 -4.79 -5.03 10.81
N GLY A 214 -5.26 -4.42 9.72
CA GLY A 214 -6.13 -5.09 8.76
C GLY A 214 -5.41 -6.15 7.93
N ASP A 215 -4.21 -5.87 7.45
CA ASP A 215 -3.40 -6.88 6.75
C ASP A 215 -3.07 -8.05 7.69
N PHE A 216 -2.71 -7.76 8.95
CA PHE A 216 -2.48 -8.79 9.96
C PHE A 216 -3.70 -9.72 10.15
N ALA A 217 -4.90 -9.15 10.28
CA ALA A 217 -6.13 -9.92 10.47
C ALA A 217 -6.49 -10.74 9.22
N VAL A 218 -6.39 -10.14 8.02
CA VAL A 218 -6.73 -10.82 6.76
C VAL A 218 -5.76 -11.95 6.43
N ARG A 219 -4.50 -11.89 6.91
CA ARG A 219 -3.51 -12.96 6.70
C ARG A 219 -3.87 -14.29 7.32
N PHE A 220 -4.70 -14.33 8.35
CA PHE A 220 -5.19 -15.60 8.90
C PHE A 220 -6.07 -16.41 7.94
N PHE A 221 -6.67 -15.76 6.94
CA PHE A 221 -7.44 -16.40 5.88
C PHE A 221 -6.58 -16.86 4.69
N ARG A 222 -5.26 -16.60 4.71
CA ARG A 222 -4.33 -16.90 3.61
C ARG A 222 -3.40 -18.07 3.94
N THR A 223 -3.06 -18.84 2.92
CA THR A 223 -2.23 -20.07 3.02
C THR A 223 -0.72 -19.83 2.80
N ASN A 224 -0.26 -18.59 2.94
CA ASN A 224 1.17 -18.29 2.79
C ASN A 224 2.03 -18.97 3.85
N ALA A 225 3.30 -19.24 3.52
CA ALA A 225 4.27 -19.81 4.44
C ALA A 225 4.41 -18.98 5.73
N THR A 226 4.45 -19.68 6.86
CA THR A 226 4.71 -19.10 8.18
C THR A 226 6.19 -19.15 8.52
N TYR A 227 6.66 -18.19 9.29
CA TYR A 227 8.07 -18.07 9.70
C TYR A 227 8.21 -18.20 11.22
N ALA A 228 8.28 -17.09 11.93
CA ALA A 228 8.43 -17.09 13.38
C ALA A 228 7.07 -17.05 14.08
N LEU A 229 6.91 -17.75 15.20
CA LEU A 229 5.70 -17.79 16.02
C LEU A 229 4.43 -18.28 15.27
N GLY A 230 4.59 -19.02 14.16
CA GLY A 230 3.46 -19.42 13.31
C GLY A 230 2.85 -18.25 12.52
N LEU A 231 3.51 -17.10 12.45
CA LEU A 231 3.05 -15.92 11.72
C LEU A 231 3.70 -15.83 10.35
N GLN A 232 2.97 -15.29 9.40
CA GLN A 232 3.47 -14.97 8.06
C GLN A 232 4.41 -13.74 8.12
N GLN A 233 5.35 -13.64 7.18
CA GLN A 233 6.31 -12.52 7.12
C GLN A 233 5.65 -11.14 7.22
N SER A 234 4.56 -10.93 6.49
CA SER A 234 3.83 -9.65 6.51
C SER A 234 3.16 -9.35 7.85
N GLN A 235 2.74 -10.39 8.61
CA GLN A 235 2.22 -10.21 9.97
C GLN A 235 3.31 -9.74 10.92
N LEU A 236 4.51 -10.31 10.83
CA LEU A 236 5.67 -9.87 11.62
C LEU A 236 6.07 -8.42 11.30
N ILE A 237 6.09 -8.05 10.01
CA ILE A 237 6.33 -6.67 9.57
C ILE A 237 5.24 -5.74 10.12
N GLY A 238 3.97 -6.16 10.06
CA GLY A 238 2.85 -5.38 10.59
C GLY A 238 2.96 -5.12 12.08
N LEU A 239 3.35 -6.12 12.88
CA LEU A 239 3.63 -5.95 14.32
C LEU A 239 4.77 -4.96 14.55
N GLY A 240 5.84 -5.05 13.76
CA GLY A 240 6.95 -4.08 13.82
C GLY A 240 6.50 -2.64 13.52
N ILE A 241 5.68 -2.46 12.49
CA ILE A 241 5.09 -1.15 12.16
C ILE A 241 4.26 -0.61 13.34
N ILE A 242 3.39 -1.43 13.93
CA ILE A 242 2.56 -1.02 15.06
C ILE A 242 3.44 -0.68 16.27
N ALA A 243 4.44 -1.53 16.59
CA ALA A 243 5.34 -1.33 17.73
C ALA A 243 6.14 -0.02 17.63
N VAL A 244 6.48 0.42 16.43
CA VAL A 244 7.21 1.68 16.19
C VAL A 244 6.24 2.87 16.09
N CYS A 245 5.18 2.76 15.29
CA CYS A 245 4.31 3.90 14.99
C CYS A 245 3.40 4.28 16.17
N ALA A 246 2.92 3.33 16.98
CA ALA A 246 2.00 3.62 18.05
C ALA A 246 2.65 4.46 19.17
N PRO A 247 3.85 4.15 19.71
CA PRO A 247 4.52 5.01 20.67
C PRO A 247 4.83 6.41 20.11
N ILE A 248 5.28 6.50 18.87
CA ILE A 248 5.56 7.80 18.22
C ILE A 248 4.29 8.64 18.16
N LEU A 249 3.16 8.04 17.76
CA LEU A 249 1.87 8.72 17.70
C LEU A 249 1.45 9.23 19.09
N VAL A 250 1.56 8.40 20.13
CA VAL A 250 1.22 8.77 21.51
C VAL A 250 2.07 9.94 22.00
N VAL A 251 3.39 9.90 21.79
CA VAL A 251 4.30 10.98 22.19
C VAL A 251 3.98 12.28 21.45
N LYS A 252 3.81 12.23 20.12
CA LYS A 252 3.42 13.40 19.32
C LYS A 252 2.11 14.01 19.78
N TRP A 253 1.11 13.16 20.08
CA TRP A 253 -0.20 13.63 20.51
C TRP A 253 -0.19 14.25 21.89
N ARG A 254 0.60 13.71 22.82
CA ARG A 254 0.79 14.29 24.17
C ARG A 254 1.41 15.68 24.07
N ARG A 255 2.54 15.81 23.34
CA ARG A 255 3.21 17.11 23.14
C ARG A 255 2.28 18.15 22.51
N PHE A 256 1.55 17.78 21.46
CA PHE A 256 0.59 18.66 20.81
C PHE A 256 -0.49 19.17 21.77
N ARG A 257 -1.00 18.30 22.65
CA ARG A 257 -1.99 18.71 23.69
C ARG A 257 -1.39 19.63 24.74
N GLU A 258 -0.15 19.40 25.15
CA GLU A 258 0.55 20.26 26.12
C GLU A 258 0.78 21.65 25.52
N GLU A 259 1.24 21.75 24.28
CA GLU A 259 1.43 23.01 23.57
C GLU A 259 0.10 23.77 23.38
N SER A 260 -0.97 23.07 23.00
CA SER A 260 -2.30 23.68 22.86
C SER A 260 -2.83 24.23 24.18
N ARG A 261 -2.64 23.53 25.29
CA ARG A 261 -3.04 23.99 26.64
C ARG A 261 -2.22 25.20 27.11
N ALA A 262 -0.93 25.23 26.79
CA ALA A 262 -0.06 26.34 27.14
C ALA A 262 -0.45 27.65 26.41
N VAL A 263 -0.97 27.55 25.20
CA VAL A 263 -1.47 28.71 24.41
C VAL A 263 -2.82 29.19 24.94
N GLU A 264 -3.66 28.32 25.49
CA GLU A 264 -4.98 28.66 26.05
C GLU A 264 -4.91 29.15 27.50
N ALA A 265 -3.76 29.02 28.20
CA ALA A 265 -3.60 29.49 29.56
C ALA A 265 -3.65 31.03 29.59
N PRO A 266 -4.49 31.66 30.44
CA PRO A 266 -4.55 33.10 30.57
C PRO A 266 -3.18 33.65 31.02
N VAL A 267 -2.71 34.70 30.33
CA VAL A 267 -1.55 35.46 30.81
C VAL A 267 -1.98 36.13 32.12
N GLU A 268 -1.51 35.60 33.25
CA GLU A 268 -1.64 36.29 34.53
C GLU A 268 -0.87 37.60 34.43
N LEU A 269 -1.64 38.73 34.36
CA LEU A 269 -1.11 40.07 34.40
C LEU A 269 -0.78 40.50 35.85
#